data_40afe807436eae78c907ec0b11c0feec
#
_entry.id   40afe807436eae78c907ec0b11c0feec
#
_cell.length_a   1.000
_cell.length_b   1.000
_cell.length_c   1.000
_cell.angle_alpha   90.00
_cell.angle_beta   90.00
_cell.angle_gamma   90.00
#
_symmetry.space_group_name_H-M   'P 1'
#
loop_
_entity.id
_entity.type
_entity.pdbx_description
1 polymer ?
#
loop_
_entity_poly.entity_id
_entity_poly.type
_entity_poly.pdbx_seq_one_letter_code
_entity_poly.pdbx_strand_id
1 'polypeptide(L)'
;ILCTAKADSKDVVTGLDAGADEYLTKPIDQMALVARVKAALRLKQLHDQVTDMNKGLEQRVSDQLAEIGRMSGLKRFLAPQIAELVLSSGGEKLLDSHRKDVTIVFCDLRGFTAFAETAEPEEVMTVLREYHDGLAGIINTFEGTLERFAGDGLMVLFNDPMPCPDPCERGVKMAVEMRGRVVELAAKWKKLGHDLGFLRMISSVEHLMLDVCC
;
A
#
# COMPACT_ATOMS: atom_id res chain seq x y z
N ILE A 1 -1.76 4.61 -51.94
CA ILE A 1 -2.13 3.89 -53.18
C ILE A 1 -1.19 4.31 -54.30
N LEU A 2 -0.51 3.37 -54.94
CA LEU A 2 0.38 3.59 -56.10
C LEU A 2 -0.40 3.34 -57.41
N CYS A 3 -0.39 4.31 -58.33
CA CYS A 3 -1.06 4.19 -59.62
C CYS A 3 -0.02 4.21 -60.77
N THR A 4 0.11 3.13 -61.54
CA THR A 4 1.17 3.00 -62.54
C THR A 4 0.69 2.27 -63.79
N ALA A 5 1.40 2.46 -64.93
CA ALA A 5 1.17 1.71 -66.17
C ALA A 5 1.83 0.32 -66.16
N LYS A 6 2.72 0.02 -65.19
CA LYS A 6 3.38 -1.25 -65.09
C LYS A 6 2.46 -2.28 -64.42
N ALA A 7 2.25 -3.42 -65.08
CA ALA A 7 1.31 -4.46 -64.67
C ALA A 7 1.97 -5.80 -64.27
N ASP A 8 3.31 -5.86 -64.36
CA ASP A 8 4.03 -7.09 -64.04
C ASP A 8 3.98 -7.40 -62.54
N SER A 9 3.85 -8.68 -62.18
CA SER A 9 3.80 -9.13 -60.79
C SER A 9 5.02 -8.69 -59.98
N LYS A 10 6.20 -8.60 -60.57
CA LYS A 10 7.42 -8.09 -59.97
C LYS A 10 7.34 -6.61 -59.60
N ASP A 11 6.74 -5.80 -60.46
CA ASP A 11 6.56 -4.36 -60.22
C ASP A 11 5.52 -4.11 -59.12
N VAL A 12 4.50 -4.97 -59.02
CA VAL A 12 3.50 -4.93 -57.93
C VAL A 12 4.17 -5.20 -56.58
N VAL A 13 4.95 -6.28 -56.46
CA VAL A 13 5.68 -6.63 -55.23
C VAL A 13 6.65 -5.51 -54.84
N THR A 14 7.43 -5.02 -55.80
CA THR A 14 8.37 -3.92 -55.55
C THR A 14 7.67 -2.64 -55.05
N GLY A 15 6.49 -2.33 -55.57
CA GLY A 15 5.71 -1.18 -55.16
C GLY A 15 5.14 -1.31 -53.75
N LEU A 16 4.67 -2.51 -53.35
CA LEU A 16 4.17 -2.80 -52.04
C LEU A 16 5.31 -2.86 -51.01
N ASP A 17 6.44 -3.49 -51.35
CA ASP A 17 7.64 -3.55 -50.47
C ASP A 17 8.26 -2.16 -50.27
N ALA A 18 8.09 -1.23 -51.22
CA ALA A 18 8.49 0.17 -51.06
C ALA A 18 7.57 0.99 -50.14
N GLY A 19 6.55 0.36 -49.53
CA GLY A 19 5.64 0.97 -48.56
C GLY A 19 4.33 1.50 -49.15
N ALA A 20 3.93 1.06 -50.32
CA ALA A 20 2.60 1.36 -50.83
C ALA A 20 1.56 0.42 -50.19
N ASP A 21 0.49 0.97 -49.60
CA ASP A 21 -0.62 0.16 -49.04
C ASP A 21 -1.46 -0.51 -50.12
N GLU A 22 -1.45 -0.01 -51.35
CA GLU A 22 -2.23 -0.50 -52.46
C GLU A 22 -1.60 -0.14 -53.82
N TYR A 23 -1.85 -0.99 -54.82
CA TYR A 23 -1.32 -0.88 -56.16
C TYR A 23 -2.44 -0.93 -57.22
N LEU A 24 -2.49 0.03 -58.15
CA LEU A 24 -3.46 0.11 -59.22
C LEU A 24 -2.79 0.30 -60.56
N THR A 25 -3.15 -0.52 -61.54
CA THR A 25 -2.67 -0.44 -62.92
C THR A 25 -3.53 0.47 -63.77
N LYS A 26 -2.91 1.24 -64.68
CA LYS A 26 -3.60 2.03 -65.69
C LYS A 26 -3.93 1.15 -66.93
N PRO A 27 -5.12 1.30 -67.54
CA PRO A 27 -6.18 2.27 -67.22
C PRO A 27 -6.91 1.92 -65.90
N ILE A 28 -7.22 2.95 -65.11
CA ILE A 28 -7.80 2.76 -63.77
C ILE A 28 -9.29 2.49 -63.94
N ASP A 29 -9.74 1.34 -63.44
CA ASP A 29 -11.16 1.07 -63.28
C ASP A 29 -11.69 1.88 -62.06
N GLN A 30 -12.68 2.73 -62.35
CA GLN A 30 -13.27 3.61 -61.34
C GLN A 30 -13.94 2.84 -60.21
N MET A 31 -14.59 1.72 -60.50
CA MET A 31 -15.24 0.89 -59.44
C MET A 31 -14.21 0.23 -58.55
N ALA A 32 -13.13 -0.30 -59.14
CA ALA A 32 -12.03 -0.89 -58.36
C ALA A 32 -11.32 0.15 -57.49
N LEU A 33 -11.07 1.36 -57.99
CA LEU A 33 -10.50 2.46 -57.23
C LEU A 33 -11.35 2.81 -56.03
N VAL A 34 -12.65 3.01 -56.20
CA VAL A 34 -13.58 3.36 -55.12
C VAL A 34 -13.62 2.26 -54.06
N ALA A 35 -13.66 0.99 -54.47
CA ALA A 35 -13.68 -0.13 -53.55
C ALA A 35 -12.40 -0.18 -52.67
N ARG A 36 -11.22 0.02 -53.27
CA ARG A 36 -9.93 0.01 -52.55
C ARG A 36 -9.77 1.21 -51.65
N VAL A 37 -10.18 2.41 -52.09
CA VAL A 37 -10.19 3.60 -51.21
C VAL A 37 -11.09 3.38 -49.98
N LYS A 38 -12.29 2.82 -50.19
CA LYS A 38 -13.19 2.48 -49.05
C LYS A 38 -12.56 1.48 -48.12
N ALA A 39 -11.86 0.47 -48.62
CA ALA A 39 -11.15 -0.51 -47.76
C ALA A 39 -10.02 0.15 -46.97
N ALA A 40 -9.20 0.98 -47.61
CA ALA A 40 -8.13 1.71 -46.95
C ALA A 40 -8.65 2.68 -45.86
N LEU A 41 -9.75 3.40 -46.14
CA LEU A 41 -10.39 4.27 -45.16
C LEU A 41 -10.93 3.50 -43.97
N ARG A 42 -11.50 2.30 -44.18
CA ARG A 42 -11.96 1.44 -43.08
C ARG A 42 -10.80 0.97 -42.19
N LEU A 43 -9.70 0.55 -42.79
CA LEU A 43 -8.48 0.17 -42.03
C LEU A 43 -7.93 1.35 -41.23
N LYS A 44 -7.88 2.54 -41.82
CA LYS A 44 -7.48 3.75 -41.12
C LYS A 44 -8.39 4.03 -39.93
N GLN A 45 -9.71 3.99 -40.11
CA GLN A 45 -10.67 4.22 -39.02
C GLN A 45 -10.48 3.21 -37.86
N LEU A 46 -10.27 1.92 -38.17
CA LEU A 46 -10.00 0.91 -37.17
C LEU A 46 -8.68 1.17 -36.43
N HIS A 47 -7.63 1.55 -37.15
CA HIS A 47 -6.36 1.91 -36.58
C HIS A 47 -6.47 3.12 -35.62
N ASP A 48 -7.17 4.17 -36.08
CA ASP A 48 -7.40 5.36 -35.24
C ASP A 48 -8.19 5.00 -33.96
N GLN A 49 -9.24 4.16 -34.10
CA GLN A 49 -10.00 3.67 -32.95
C GLN A 49 -9.13 2.89 -31.94
N VAL A 50 -8.29 1.97 -32.43
CA VAL A 50 -7.36 1.20 -31.55
C VAL A 50 -6.38 2.14 -30.84
N THR A 51 -5.85 3.13 -31.57
CA THR A 51 -4.93 4.11 -31.01
C THR A 51 -5.57 4.94 -29.91
N ASP A 52 -6.81 5.40 -30.13
CA ASP A 52 -7.57 6.17 -29.13
C ASP A 52 -7.94 5.32 -27.91
N MET A 53 -8.32 4.05 -28.15
CA MET A 53 -8.56 3.11 -27.05
C MET A 53 -7.31 2.87 -26.21
N ASN A 54 -6.15 2.67 -26.85
CA ASN A 54 -4.88 2.46 -26.14
C ASN A 54 -4.50 3.67 -25.29
N LYS A 55 -4.61 4.89 -25.82
CA LYS A 55 -4.39 6.12 -25.04
C LYS A 55 -5.33 6.21 -23.84
N GLY A 56 -6.60 5.87 -24.03
CA GLY A 56 -7.58 5.85 -22.94
C GLY A 56 -7.28 4.81 -21.87
N LEU A 57 -6.75 3.64 -22.26
CA LEU A 57 -6.30 2.61 -21.32
C LEU A 57 -5.05 3.03 -20.55
N GLU A 58 -4.06 3.61 -21.22
CA GLU A 58 -2.85 4.13 -20.59
C GLU A 58 -3.17 5.18 -19.51
N GLN A 59 -4.10 6.10 -19.83
CA GLN A 59 -4.55 7.10 -18.85
C GLN A 59 -5.21 6.45 -17.64
N ARG A 60 -6.12 5.49 -17.84
CA ARG A 60 -6.78 4.77 -16.74
C ARG A 60 -5.79 4.00 -15.86
N VAL A 61 -4.80 3.34 -16.47
CA VAL A 61 -3.73 2.65 -15.73
C VAL A 61 -2.93 3.64 -14.89
N SER A 62 -2.56 4.79 -15.46
CA SER A 62 -1.86 5.85 -14.73
C SER A 62 -2.67 6.37 -13.56
N ASP A 63 -3.96 6.64 -13.75
CA ASP A 63 -4.87 7.12 -12.70
C ASP A 63 -5.03 6.07 -11.58
N GLN A 64 -5.18 4.79 -11.94
CA GLN A 64 -5.25 3.69 -10.97
C GLN A 64 -3.96 3.51 -10.18
N LEU A 65 -2.79 3.63 -10.83
CA LEU A 65 -1.50 3.57 -10.14
C LEU A 65 -1.31 4.74 -9.17
N ALA A 66 -1.75 5.94 -9.54
CA ALA A 66 -1.73 7.10 -8.65
C ALA A 66 -2.66 6.90 -7.44
N GLU A 67 -3.83 6.29 -7.63
CA GLU A 67 -4.77 5.94 -6.56
C GLU A 67 -4.19 4.90 -5.60
N ILE A 68 -3.63 3.80 -6.15
CA ILE A 68 -2.93 2.77 -5.37
C ILE A 68 -1.75 3.38 -4.60
N GLY A 69 -1.01 4.31 -5.21
CA GLY A 69 0.09 5.03 -4.57
C GLY A 69 -0.38 5.86 -3.36
N ARG A 70 -1.51 6.56 -3.48
CA ARG A 70 -2.13 7.30 -2.37
C ARG A 70 -2.58 6.36 -1.26
N MET A 71 -3.26 5.27 -1.58
CA MET A 71 -3.70 4.26 -0.60
C MET A 71 -2.51 3.58 0.09
N SER A 72 -1.42 3.29 -0.62
CA SER A 72 -0.21 2.72 -0.04
C SER A 72 0.50 3.70 0.90
N GLY A 73 0.40 5.01 0.65
CA GLY A 73 0.86 6.05 1.56
C GLY A 73 0.11 6.04 2.89
N LEU A 74 -1.20 5.86 2.86
CA LEU A 74 -2.05 5.76 4.06
C LEU A 74 -1.79 4.48 4.86
N LYS A 75 -1.52 3.34 4.20
CA LYS A 75 -1.16 2.08 4.87
C LYS A 75 0.04 2.20 5.80
N ARG A 76 0.93 3.15 5.54
CA ARG A 76 2.13 3.37 6.35
C ARG A 76 1.82 3.98 7.73
N PHE A 77 0.68 4.62 7.88
CA PHE A 77 0.22 5.27 9.11
C PHE A 77 -0.83 4.46 9.89
N LEU A 78 -1.34 3.36 9.30
CA LEU A 78 -2.33 2.49 9.91
C LEU A 78 -1.71 1.13 10.20
N ALA A 79 -2.11 0.52 11.32
CA ALA A 79 -1.77 -0.89 11.55
C ALA A 79 -2.27 -1.74 10.37
N PRO A 80 -1.51 -2.76 9.91
CA PRO A 80 -1.86 -3.54 8.73
C PRO A 80 -3.29 -4.10 8.77
N GLN A 81 -3.73 -4.55 9.94
CA GLN A 81 -5.07 -5.08 10.15
C GLN A 81 -6.17 -4.02 9.95
N ILE A 82 -5.92 -2.78 10.39
CA ILE A 82 -6.86 -1.67 10.21
C ILE A 82 -6.90 -1.25 8.73
N ALA A 83 -5.74 -1.22 8.06
CA ALA A 83 -5.68 -0.88 6.64
C ALA A 83 -6.48 -1.87 5.77
N GLU A 84 -6.40 -3.17 6.06
CA GLU A 84 -7.18 -4.19 5.36
C GLU A 84 -8.68 -4.07 5.66
N LEU A 85 -9.02 -3.76 6.90
CA LEU A 85 -10.40 -3.62 7.34
C LEU A 85 -11.07 -2.41 6.70
N VAL A 86 -10.41 -1.26 6.63
CA VAL A 86 -10.90 -0.03 5.98
C VAL A 86 -11.07 -0.23 4.48
N LEU A 87 -10.21 -1.02 3.84
CA LEU A 87 -10.28 -1.32 2.40
C LEU A 87 -11.33 -2.38 2.08
N SER A 88 -11.78 -3.17 3.06
CA SER A 88 -12.86 -4.13 2.87
C SER A 88 -14.22 -3.40 2.80
N SER A 89 -15.14 -3.94 1.99
CA SER A 89 -16.47 -3.37 1.83
C SER A 89 -17.21 -3.26 3.18
N GLY A 90 -17.44 -2.05 3.65
CA GLY A 90 -18.11 -1.77 4.93
C GLY A 90 -17.20 -1.33 6.07
N GLY A 91 -15.88 -1.21 5.84
CA GLY A 91 -14.91 -0.78 6.87
C GLY A 91 -15.12 0.66 7.37
N GLU A 92 -15.79 1.52 6.58
CA GLU A 92 -16.09 2.89 7.00
C GLU A 92 -16.90 2.97 8.30
N LYS A 93 -17.84 2.04 8.50
CA LYS A 93 -18.66 2.02 9.73
C LYS A 93 -17.90 1.61 10.99
N LEU A 94 -16.72 1.02 10.84
CA LEU A 94 -15.86 0.64 11.97
C LEU A 94 -15.04 1.82 12.51
N LEU A 95 -15.02 2.92 11.76
CA LEU A 95 -14.39 4.18 12.17
C LEU A 95 -15.37 5.12 12.89
N ASP A 96 -16.66 4.78 12.92
CA ASP A 96 -17.64 5.57 13.65
C ASP A 96 -17.43 5.44 15.17
N SER A 97 -17.64 6.54 15.90
CA SER A 97 -17.57 6.54 17.37
C SER A 97 -18.56 5.53 17.96
N HIS A 98 -18.07 4.62 18.76
CA HIS A 98 -18.87 3.57 19.38
C HIS A 98 -18.40 3.24 20.79
N ARG A 99 -19.25 2.55 21.56
CA ARG A 99 -18.91 2.07 22.89
C ARG A 99 -18.60 0.58 22.85
N LYS A 100 -17.47 0.20 23.42
CA LYS A 100 -17.03 -1.18 23.49
C LYS A 100 -16.18 -1.44 24.73
N ASP A 101 -16.21 -2.66 25.22
CA ASP A 101 -15.32 -3.13 26.29
C ASP A 101 -13.98 -3.48 25.66
N VAL A 102 -12.92 -2.82 26.09
CA VAL A 102 -11.59 -2.99 25.54
C VAL A 102 -10.55 -3.21 26.64
N THR A 103 -9.50 -3.92 26.28
CA THR A 103 -8.30 -3.99 27.12
C THR A 103 -7.22 -3.14 26.49
N ILE A 104 -6.65 -2.23 27.28
CA ILE A 104 -5.58 -1.34 26.85
C ILE A 104 -4.29 -1.76 27.54
N VAL A 105 -3.24 -1.91 26.75
CA VAL A 105 -1.89 -2.18 27.24
C VAL A 105 -1.01 -0.99 26.90
N PHE A 106 -0.55 -0.30 27.94
CA PHE A 106 0.48 0.72 27.82
C PHE A 106 1.85 0.11 28.13
N CYS A 107 2.80 0.39 27.26
CA CYS A 107 4.20 0.02 27.47
C CYS A 107 5.08 1.24 27.32
N ASP A 108 6.15 1.29 28.12
CA ASP A 108 7.08 2.42 28.16
C ASP A 108 8.48 1.93 28.52
N LEU A 109 9.52 2.70 28.19
CA LEU A 109 10.90 2.40 28.56
C LEU A 109 11.30 3.17 29.80
N ARG A 110 11.55 2.43 30.88
CA ARG A 110 12.09 3.03 32.10
C ARG A 110 13.48 3.62 31.83
N GLY A 111 13.66 4.88 32.22
CA GLY A 111 14.92 5.59 32.08
C GLY A 111 15.10 6.29 30.72
N PHE A 112 14.14 6.17 29.81
CA PHE A 112 14.28 6.73 28.47
C PHE A 112 14.40 8.25 28.45
N THR A 113 13.64 8.97 29.24
CA THR A 113 13.72 10.44 29.31
C THR A 113 15.15 10.92 29.66
N ALA A 114 15.74 10.36 30.71
CA ALA A 114 17.11 10.71 31.13
C ALA A 114 18.16 10.31 30.07
N PHE A 115 17.94 9.18 29.40
CA PHE A 115 18.77 8.76 28.28
C PHE A 115 18.67 9.74 27.10
N ALA A 116 17.45 10.11 26.70
CA ALA A 116 17.22 11.01 25.58
C ALA A 116 17.74 12.44 25.81
N GLU A 117 17.84 12.87 27.06
CA GLU A 117 18.44 14.17 27.41
C GLU A 117 19.97 14.20 27.31
N THR A 118 20.62 13.04 27.36
CA THR A 118 22.10 12.96 27.43
C THR A 118 22.75 12.28 26.24
N ALA A 119 22.00 11.44 25.51
CA ALA A 119 22.49 10.70 24.34
C ALA A 119 22.44 11.55 23.06
N GLU A 120 23.25 11.19 22.09
CA GLU A 120 23.16 11.78 20.75
C GLU A 120 21.85 11.37 20.05
N PRO A 121 21.24 12.25 19.23
CA PRO A 121 19.96 11.99 18.56
C PRO A 121 19.93 10.69 17.75
N GLU A 122 21.04 10.32 17.12
CA GLU A 122 21.19 9.11 16.33
C GLU A 122 21.13 7.84 17.19
N GLU A 123 21.66 7.90 18.41
CA GLU A 123 21.60 6.81 19.40
C GLU A 123 20.17 6.63 19.91
N VAL A 124 19.49 7.74 20.22
CA VAL A 124 18.08 7.74 20.63
C VAL A 124 17.21 7.09 19.57
N MET A 125 17.38 7.50 18.30
CA MET A 125 16.61 6.94 17.17
C MET A 125 16.94 5.46 16.92
N THR A 126 18.15 5.03 17.20
CA THR A 126 18.55 3.62 17.04
C THR A 126 17.88 2.76 18.10
N VAL A 127 17.90 3.19 19.37
CA VAL A 127 17.22 2.51 20.47
C VAL A 127 15.71 2.42 20.22
N LEU A 128 15.06 3.51 19.81
CA LEU A 128 13.64 3.53 19.49
C LEU A 128 13.29 2.56 18.37
N ARG A 129 14.09 2.54 17.30
CA ARG A 129 13.85 1.62 16.18
C ARG A 129 13.96 0.16 16.61
N GLU A 130 15.00 -0.20 17.35
CA GLU A 130 15.17 -1.56 17.86
C GLU A 130 14.04 -1.97 18.81
N TYR A 131 13.56 -1.04 19.63
CA TYR A 131 12.42 -1.24 20.53
C TYR A 131 11.13 -1.47 19.74
N HIS A 132 10.80 -0.58 18.82
CA HIS A 132 9.58 -0.68 18.00
C HIS A 132 9.59 -1.96 17.14
N ASP A 133 10.68 -2.24 16.45
CA ASP A 133 10.82 -3.45 15.62
C ASP A 133 10.73 -4.73 16.46
N GLY A 134 11.32 -4.71 17.65
CA GLY A 134 11.28 -5.84 18.57
C GLY A 134 9.89 -6.16 19.12
N LEU A 135 9.01 -5.16 19.25
CA LEU A 135 7.66 -5.31 19.79
C LEU A 135 6.58 -5.50 18.73
N ALA A 136 6.75 -4.93 17.53
CA ALA A 136 5.76 -4.99 16.47
C ALA A 136 5.36 -6.44 16.10
N GLY A 137 6.34 -7.34 16.02
CA GLY A 137 6.08 -8.76 15.75
C GLY A 137 5.24 -9.44 16.83
N ILE A 138 5.49 -9.09 18.10
CA ILE A 138 4.75 -9.63 19.26
C ILE A 138 3.30 -9.12 19.24
N ILE A 139 3.09 -7.83 19.00
CA ILE A 139 1.74 -7.25 18.89
C ILE A 139 0.92 -7.99 17.83
N ASN A 140 1.50 -8.22 16.66
CA ASN A 140 0.83 -8.96 15.58
C ASN A 140 0.53 -10.42 15.94
N THR A 141 1.44 -11.10 16.65
CA THR A 141 1.24 -12.50 17.10
C THR A 141 0.04 -12.64 18.04
N PHE A 142 -0.20 -11.65 18.88
CA PHE A 142 -1.33 -11.64 19.80
C PHE A 142 -2.59 -10.97 19.22
N GLU A 143 -2.55 -10.56 17.96
CA GLU A 143 -3.65 -9.86 17.29
C GLU A 143 -4.07 -8.56 18.00
N GLY A 144 -3.09 -7.90 18.64
CA GLY A 144 -3.29 -6.58 19.23
C GLY A 144 -3.34 -5.48 18.18
N THR A 145 -4.17 -4.49 18.40
CA THR A 145 -4.24 -3.30 17.57
C THR A 145 -3.31 -2.24 18.14
N LEU A 146 -2.21 -1.96 17.46
CA LEU A 146 -1.35 -0.85 17.83
C LEU A 146 -2.05 0.47 17.48
N GLU A 147 -2.35 1.26 18.51
CA GLU A 147 -2.99 2.56 18.30
C GLU A 147 -1.95 3.60 17.90
N ARG A 148 -0.89 3.76 18.69
CA ARG A 148 0.20 4.69 18.37
C ARG A 148 1.52 4.31 19.06
N PHE A 149 2.60 4.81 18.48
CA PHE A 149 3.86 5.03 19.18
C PHE A 149 3.96 6.50 19.59
N ALA A 150 4.30 6.76 20.84
CA ALA A 150 4.51 8.11 21.37
C ALA A 150 5.93 8.16 21.99
N GLY A 151 6.93 8.33 21.13
CA GLY A 151 8.33 8.19 21.55
C GLY A 151 8.64 6.75 21.96
N ASP A 152 8.98 6.54 23.23
CA ASP A 152 9.21 5.25 23.87
C ASP A 152 7.92 4.59 24.40
N GLY A 153 6.83 5.36 24.48
CA GLY A 153 5.51 4.84 24.84
C GLY A 153 4.80 4.19 23.67
N LEU A 154 4.08 3.10 23.92
CA LEU A 154 3.17 2.49 22.95
C LEU A 154 1.85 2.11 23.63
N MET A 155 0.78 2.19 22.85
CA MET A 155 -0.56 1.81 23.28
C MET A 155 -1.12 0.74 22.36
N VAL A 156 -1.53 -0.39 22.93
CA VAL A 156 -2.14 -1.50 22.20
C VAL A 156 -3.53 -1.75 22.74
N LEU A 157 -4.49 -1.85 21.83
CA LEU A 157 -5.88 -2.17 22.13
C LEU A 157 -6.19 -3.62 21.78
N PHE A 158 -7.04 -4.25 22.60
CA PHE A 158 -7.63 -5.55 22.31
C PHE A 158 -9.14 -5.44 22.32
N ASN A 159 -9.80 -6.20 21.47
CA ASN A 159 -11.22 -6.22 21.22
C ASN A 159 -11.75 -5.02 20.42
N ASP A 160 -10.87 -4.15 19.89
CA ASP A 160 -11.25 -3.08 18.97
C ASP A 160 -10.09 -2.77 17.98
N PRO A 161 -10.39 -2.54 16.69
CA PRO A 161 -11.64 -2.77 15.96
C PRO A 161 -11.96 -4.27 15.78
N MET A 162 -10.96 -5.13 15.91
CA MET A 162 -11.12 -6.58 15.76
C MET A 162 -11.69 -7.20 17.04
N PRO A 163 -12.80 -7.97 16.95
CA PRO A 163 -13.31 -8.72 18.10
C PRO A 163 -12.28 -9.70 18.64
N CYS A 164 -12.13 -9.71 19.96
CA CYS A 164 -11.22 -10.61 20.65
C CYS A 164 -11.96 -11.29 21.82
N PRO A 165 -12.03 -12.64 21.89
CA PRO A 165 -12.80 -13.33 22.93
C PRO A 165 -12.19 -13.16 24.34
N ASP A 166 -10.86 -13.07 24.42
CA ASP A 166 -10.13 -13.03 25.69
C ASP A 166 -9.17 -11.85 25.76
N PRO A 167 -9.64 -10.59 25.68
CA PRO A 167 -8.79 -9.43 25.50
C PRO A 167 -7.82 -9.21 26.66
N CYS A 168 -8.24 -9.42 27.90
CA CYS A 168 -7.39 -9.29 29.10
C CYS A 168 -6.29 -10.34 29.14
N GLU A 169 -6.62 -11.60 28.88
CA GLU A 169 -5.66 -12.70 28.90
C GLU A 169 -4.59 -12.52 27.81
N ARG A 170 -5.02 -12.16 26.60
CA ARG A 170 -4.12 -11.86 25.48
C ARG A 170 -3.21 -10.67 25.80
N GLY A 171 -3.75 -9.58 26.34
CA GLY A 171 -2.99 -8.42 26.75
C GLY A 171 -1.91 -8.75 27.79
N VAL A 172 -2.25 -9.57 28.79
CA VAL A 172 -1.27 -10.02 29.79
C VAL A 172 -0.19 -10.90 29.17
N LYS A 173 -0.56 -11.89 28.36
CA LYS A 173 0.41 -12.77 27.67
C LYS A 173 1.35 -11.99 26.79
N MET A 174 0.81 -11.08 25.97
CA MET A 174 1.58 -10.18 25.12
C MET A 174 2.59 -9.35 25.96
N ALA A 175 2.14 -8.74 27.05
CA ALA A 175 3.00 -7.92 27.88
C ALA A 175 4.11 -8.73 28.58
N VAL A 176 3.87 -10.00 28.88
CA VAL A 176 4.91 -10.92 29.42
C VAL A 176 5.96 -11.21 28.35
N GLU A 177 5.55 -11.50 27.12
CA GLU A 177 6.48 -11.75 26.02
C GLU A 177 7.28 -10.49 25.64
N MET A 178 6.61 -9.34 25.57
CA MET A 178 7.27 -8.03 25.36
C MET A 178 8.33 -7.76 26.43
N ARG A 179 8.03 -8.06 27.70
CA ARG A 179 9.01 -7.92 28.78
C ARG A 179 10.26 -8.77 28.52
N GLY A 180 10.07 -10.02 28.10
CA GLY A 180 11.19 -10.91 27.74
C GLY A 180 12.05 -10.28 26.65
N ARG A 181 11.42 -9.78 25.59
CA ARG A 181 12.11 -9.14 24.47
C ARG A 181 12.87 -7.87 24.88
N VAL A 182 12.25 -7.02 25.70
CA VAL A 182 12.93 -5.78 26.14
C VAL A 182 14.07 -6.07 27.12
N VAL A 183 14.00 -7.13 27.91
CA VAL A 183 15.13 -7.57 28.75
C VAL A 183 16.35 -7.92 27.90
N GLU A 184 16.14 -8.61 26.76
CA GLU A 184 17.23 -8.90 25.81
C GLU A 184 17.82 -7.62 25.20
N LEU A 185 16.96 -6.69 24.77
CA LEU A 185 17.38 -5.41 24.23
C LEU A 185 18.11 -4.56 25.29
N ALA A 186 17.58 -4.50 26.51
CA ALA A 186 18.20 -3.79 27.63
C ALA A 186 19.59 -4.33 27.95
N ALA A 187 19.79 -5.65 27.90
CA ALA A 187 21.10 -6.25 28.08
C ALA A 187 22.11 -5.84 26.97
N LYS A 188 21.61 -5.63 25.75
CA LYS A 188 22.41 -5.07 24.64
C LYS A 188 22.74 -3.61 24.90
N TRP A 189 21.74 -2.77 25.20
CA TRP A 189 21.91 -1.34 25.45
C TRP A 189 22.79 -1.03 26.65
N LYS A 190 22.72 -1.87 27.69
CA LYS A 190 23.59 -1.74 28.87
C LYS A 190 25.06 -1.90 28.52
N LYS A 191 25.42 -2.74 27.55
CA LYS A 191 26.80 -2.85 27.05
C LYS A 191 27.27 -1.59 26.33
N LEU A 192 26.37 -0.76 25.85
CA LEU A 192 26.61 0.52 25.23
C LEU A 192 26.59 1.68 26.26
N GLY A 193 26.31 1.39 27.53
CA GLY A 193 26.24 2.36 28.61
C GLY A 193 24.84 2.90 28.91
N HIS A 194 23.81 2.40 28.24
CA HIS A 194 22.42 2.85 28.44
C HIS A 194 21.67 1.94 29.41
N ASP A 195 21.23 2.50 30.54
CA ASP A 195 20.49 1.76 31.59
C ASP A 195 18.97 1.93 31.38
N LEU A 196 18.44 1.21 30.41
CA LEU A 196 17.03 1.21 30.04
C LEU A 196 16.33 -0.07 30.50
N GLY A 197 15.05 0.01 30.81
CA GLY A 197 14.25 -1.11 31.27
C GLY A 197 12.83 -1.05 30.71
N PHE A 198 11.97 -1.99 31.11
CA PHE A 198 10.61 -2.10 30.65
C PHE A 198 9.62 -1.72 31.76
N LEU A 199 8.75 -0.78 31.46
CA LEU A 199 7.58 -0.43 32.27
C LEU A 199 6.31 -0.77 31.52
N ARG A 200 5.32 -1.34 32.18
CA ARG A 200 4.02 -1.67 31.58
C ARG A 200 2.87 -1.29 32.51
N MET A 201 1.74 -0.96 31.92
CA MET A 201 0.46 -0.85 32.59
C MET A 201 -0.60 -1.55 31.75
N ILE A 202 -1.45 -2.35 32.37
CA ILE A 202 -2.59 -3.00 31.73
C ILE A 202 -3.83 -2.49 32.42
N SER A 203 -4.79 -1.99 31.64
CA SER A 203 -6.09 -1.55 32.12
C SER A 203 -7.17 -2.21 31.27
N SER A 204 -8.19 -2.77 31.90
CA SER A 204 -9.42 -3.17 31.24
C SER A 204 -10.47 -2.10 31.52
N VAL A 205 -11.05 -1.56 30.46
CA VAL A 205 -12.07 -0.51 30.55
C VAL A 205 -13.35 -1.02 29.95
N GLU A 206 -14.40 -1.05 30.76
CA GLU A 206 -15.75 -1.37 30.30
C GLU A 206 -16.41 -0.11 29.74
N HIS A 207 -17.05 -0.23 28.58
CA HIS A 207 -17.81 0.83 27.93
C HIS A 207 -17.00 2.11 27.60
N LEU A 208 -15.77 1.95 27.13
CA LEU A 208 -15.01 3.09 26.59
C LEU A 208 -15.68 3.62 25.34
N MET A 209 -15.86 4.95 25.27
CA MET A 209 -16.20 5.61 24.01
C MET A 209 -14.94 5.74 23.19
N LEU A 210 -14.87 4.99 22.10
CA LEU A 210 -13.77 5.06 21.14
C LEU A 210 -14.17 6.03 20.03
N ASP A 211 -13.41 7.09 19.91
CA ASP A 211 -13.49 8.04 18.81
C ASP A 211 -12.22 7.89 18.00
N VAL A 212 -12.34 7.40 16.78
CA VAL A 212 -11.20 7.27 15.86
C VAL A 212 -10.95 8.65 15.25
N CYS A 213 -10.64 9.62 16.09
CA CYS A 213 -10.19 10.91 15.61
C CYS A 213 -8.67 10.89 15.38
N CYS A 214 -8.32 11.24 14.18
CA CYS A 214 -7.04 11.46 13.55
C CYS A 214 -5.96 12.10 14.41
#